data_84a33803192f395b39dedec8888b7812
#
_entry.id   84a33803192f395b39dedec8888b7812
#
_cell.length_a   1.000
_cell.length_b   1.000
_cell.length_c   1.000
_cell.angle_alpha   90.00
_cell.angle_beta   90.00
_cell.angle_gamma   90.00
#
_symmetry.space_group_name_H-M   'P 1'
#
loop_
_entity.id
_entity.type
_entity.pdbx_description
1 polymer ?
#
loop_
_entity_poly.entity_id
_entity_poly.type
_entity_poly.pdbx_seq_one_letter_code
_entity_poly.pdbx_strand_id
1 'polypeptide(L)'
;MSATLLFPLVFLMMLFGGLIGLLINRDNILRLVVSLELMLLGINSGLIFFSLIYSSLLSQFFVILVLSVAAAEAAIALGLLVVAYKRTGSIKFSSFNVLRG
;
A
#
# COMPACT_ATOMS: atom_id res chain seq x y z
N MET A 1 -17.29 -8.79 22.25
CA MET A 1 -15.92 -8.73 21.76
C MET A 1 -15.42 -7.30 21.78
N SER A 2 -14.28 -7.10 22.34
CA SER A 2 -13.75 -5.77 22.50
C SER A 2 -13.02 -5.30 21.24
N ALA A 3 -12.88 -3.98 21.11
CA ALA A 3 -12.11 -3.38 20.04
C ALA A 3 -10.66 -3.86 20.03
N THR A 4 -10.15 -4.30 21.18
CA THR A 4 -8.79 -4.80 21.30
C THR A 4 -8.54 -6.08 20.53
N LEU A 5 -9.59 -6.85 20.22
CA LEU A 5 -9.49 -8.02 19.37
C LEU A 5 -9.84 -7.70 17.92
N LEU A 6 -10.72 -6.73 17.71
CA LEU A 6 -11.19 -6.37 16.39
C LEU A 6 -10.11 -5.69 15.56
N PHE A 7 -9.38 -4.74 16.14
CA PHE A 7 -8.36 -3.98 15.42
C PHE A 7 -7.22 -4.84 14.89
N PRO A 8 -6.64 -5.78 15.68
CA PRO A 8 -5.60 -6.65 15.15
C PRO A 8 -6.09 -7.52 14.01
N LEU A 9 -7.34 -7.96 14.06
CA LEU A 9 -7.92 -8.75 12.97
C LEU A 9 -8.00 -7.94 11.68
N VAL A 10 -8.49 -6.70 11.78
CA VAL A 10 -8.59 -5.82 10.61
C VAL A 10 -7.21 -5.53 10.03
N PHE A 11 -6.23 -5.25 10.89
CA PHE A 11 -4.85 -5.02 10.49
C PHE A 11 -4.29 -6.22 9.71
N LEU A 12 -4.46 -7.42 10.25
CA LEU A 12 -3.97 -8.63 9.60
C LEU A 12 -4.70 -8.87 8.27
N MET A 13 -6.00 -8.65 8.23
CA MET A 13 -6.77 -8.83 7.01
C MET A 13 -6.30 -7.90 5.90
N MET A 14 -6.05 -6.64 6.23
CA MET A 14 -5.55 -5.69 5.25
C MET A 14 -4.15 -6.06 4.77
N LEU A 15 -3.29 -6.47 5.69
CA LEU A 15 -1.92 -6.84 5.36
C LEU A 15 -1.87 -8.06 4.44
N PHE A 16 -2.58 -9.12 4.82
CA PHE A 16 -2.61 -10.34 4.01
C PHE A 16 -3.37 -10.15 2.71
N GLY A 17 -4.46 -9.38 2.74
CA GLY A 17 -5.20 -9.06 1.53
C GLY A 17 -4.33 -8.32 0.51
N GLY A 18 -3.55 -7.35 0.98
CA GLY A 18 -2.62 -6.63 0.12
C GLY A 18 -1.54 -7.55 -0.43
N LEU A 19 -1.00 -8.44 0.41
CA LEU A 19 0.02 -9.39 -0.02
C LEU A 19 -0.52 -10.36 -1.08
N ILE A 20 -1.70 -10.89 -0.86
CA ILE A 20 -2.34 -11.79 -1.82
C ILE A 20 -2.61 -11.05 -3.13
N GLY A 21 -3.13 -9.83 -3.04
CA GLY A 21 -3.36 -9.02 -4.22
C GLY A 21 -2.08 -8.77 -5.01
N LEU A 22 -0.97 -8.53 -4.31
CA LEU A 22 0.33 -8.35 -4.93
C LEU A 22 0.75 -9.57 -5.72
N LEU A 23 0.56 -10.75 -5.15
CA LEU A 23 0.96 -12.00 -5.78
C LEU A 23 0.08 -12.37 -6.96
N ILE A 24 -1.21 -12.08 -6.88
CA ILE A 24 -2.18 -12.46 -7.91
C ILE A 24 -2.14 -11.50 -9.10
N ASN A 25 -1.99 -10.20 -8.84
CA ASN A 25 -2.15 -9.17 -9.86
C ASN A 25 -0.82 -8.63 -10.37
N ARG A 26 0.15 -9.51 -10.62
CA ARG A 26 1.49 -9.09 -11.02
C ARG A 26 1.56 -8.43 -12.38
N ASP A 27 0.60 -8.72 -13.25
CA ASP A 27 0.62 -8.19 -14.62
C ASP A 27 0.04 -6.79 -14.74
N ASN A 28 -0.69 -6.35 -13.74
CA ASN A 28 -1.37 -5.06 -13.80
C ASN A 28 -0.77 -4.12 -12.75
N ILE A 29 -0.09 -3.07 -13.24
CA ILE A 29 0.61 -2.13 -12.36
C ILE A 29 -0.35 -1.40 -11.44
N LEU A 30 -1.52 -1.00 -11.94
CA LEU A 30 -2.51 -0.31 -11.13
C LEU A 30 -2.93 -1.18 -9.94
N ARG A 31 -3.18 -2.46 -10.18
CA ARG A 31 -3.58 -3.38 -9.12
C ARG A 31 -2.44 -3.63 -8.14
N LEU A 32 -1.20 -3.67 -8.63
CA LEU A 32 -0.03 -3.78 -7.75
C LEU A 32 0.08 -2.58 -6.83
N VAL A 33 -0.09 -1.38 -7.37
CA VAL A 33 -0.03 -0.15 -6.58
C VAL A 33 -1.12 -0.14 -5.51
N VAL A 34 -2.35 -0.53 -5.87
CA VAL A 34 -3.45 -0.61 -4.92
C VAL A 34 -3.17 -1.64 -3.83
N SER A 35 -2.58 -2.78 -4.20
CA SER A 35 -2.22 -3.83 -3.23
C SER A 35 -1.18 -3.33 -2.25
N LEU A 36 -0.16 -2.62 -2.73
CA LEU A 36 0.87 -2.02 -1.88
C LEU A 36 0.26 -0.98 -0.94
N GLU A 37 -0.65 -0.16 -1.45
CA GLU A 37 -1.33 0.83 -0.62
C GLU A 37 -2.16 0.17 0.47
N LEU A 38 -2.82 -0.95 0.15
CA LEU A 38 -3.59 -1.70 1.13
C LEU A 38 -2.68 -2.24 2.23
N MET A 39 -1.50 -2.75 1.88
CA MET A 39 -0.52 -3.22 2.86
C MET A 39 -0.04 -2.07 3.75
N LEU A 40 0.26 -0.91 3.16
CA LEU A 40 0.69 0.26 3.92
C LEU A 40 -0.41 0.76 4.83
N LEU A 41 -1.65 0.74 4.37
CA LEU A 41 -2.79 1.08 5.20
C LEU A 41 -2.91 0.14 6.40
N GLY A 42 -2.69 -1.16 6.18
CA GLY A 42 -2.69 -2.15 7.25
C GLY A 42 -1.63 -1.84 8.29
N ILE A 43 -0.40 -1.60 7.85
CA ILE A 43 0.71 -1.25 8.75
C ILE A 43 0.38 0.00 9.55
N ASN A 44 -0.16 1.01 8.89
CA ASN A 44 -0.51 2.28 9.52
C ASN A 44 -1.61 2.09 10.56
N SER A 45 -2.62 1.29 10.25
CA SER A 45 -3.69 0.96 11.18
C SER A 45 -3.14 0.27 12.43
N GLY A 46 -2.19 -0.64 12.25
CA GLY A 46 -1.52 -1.32 13.35
C GLY A 46 -0.77 -0.35 14.23
N LEU A 47 -0.04 0.58 13.63
CA LEU A 47 0.71 1.59 14.39
C LEU A 47 -0.23 2.51 15.17
N ILE A 48 -1.35 2.90 14.57
CA ILE A 48 -2.35 3.72 15.26
C ILE A 48 -2.91 2.96 16.47
N PHE A 49 -3.21 1.68 16.27
CA PHE A 49 -3.73 0.83 17.35
C PHE A 49 -2.74 0.76 18.51
N PHE A 50 -1.46 0.51 18.22
CA PHE A 50 -0.42 0.48 19.26
C PHE A 50 -0.30 1.83 19.95
N SER A 51 -0.38 2.91 19.21
CA SER A 51 -0.32 4.26 19.76
C SER A 51 -1.43 4.48 20.79
N LEU A 52 -2.64 4.00 20.48
CA LEU A 52 -3.79 4.15 21.39
C LEU A 52 -3.65 3.30 22.64
N ILE A 53 -3.12 2.07 22.50
CA ILE A 53 -2.98 1.16 23.64
C ILE A 53 -1.87 1.61 24.58
N TYR A 54 -0.71 1.94 24.03
CA TYR A 54 0.49 2.22 24.82
C TYR A 54 0.72 3.71 25.04
N SER A 55 -0.14 4.56 24.48
CA SER A 55 -0.01 6.02 24.58
C SER A 55 1.39 6.49 24.23
N SER A 56 1.96 5.92 23.16
CA SER A 56 3.33 6.16 22.78
C SER A 56 3.45 7.28 21.76
N LEU A 57 4.23 8.30 22.10
CA LEU A 57 4.53 9.36 21.15
C LEU A 57 5.39 8.85 19.99
N LEU A 58 6.25 7.88 20.27
CA LEU A 58 7.09 7.28 19.25
C LEU A 58 6.25 6.61 18.17
N SER A 59 5.22 5.87 18.57
CA SER A 59 4.30 5.24 17.61
C SER A 59 3.58 6.28 16.76
N GLN A 60 3.21 7.41 17.34
CA GLN A 60 2.57 8.49 16.61
C GLN A 60 3.50 9.10 15.58
N PHE A 61 4.77 9.25 15.92
CA PHE A 61 5.79 9.69 14.96
C PHE A 61 5.90 8.73 13.78
N PHE A 62 5.94 7.44 14.07
CA PHE A 62 6.02 6.43 13.01
C PHE A 62 4.77 6.45 12.11
N VAL A 63 3.60 6.71 12.68
CA VAL A 63 2.38 6.86 11.87
C VAL A 63 2.55 7.98 10.86
N ILE A 64 3.05 9.12 11.30
CA ILE A 64 3.27 10.27 10.43
C ILE A 64 4.29 9.94 9.35
N LEU A 65 5.40 9.29 9.72
CA LEU A 65 6.43 8.91 8.78
C LEU A 65 5.91 7.94 7.72
N VAL A 66 5.15 6.92 8.15
CA VAL A 66 4.59 5.94 7.22
C VAL A 66 3.60 6.59 6.29
N LEU A 67 2.76 7.49 6.80
CA LEU A 67 1.82 8.24 5.96
C LEU A 67 2.56 9.08 4.91
N SER A 68 3.64 9.75 5.31
CA SER A 68 4.42 10.59 4.39
C SER A 68 5.05 9.74 3.30
N VAL A 69 5.64 8.61 3.67
CA VAL A 69 6.27 7.70 2.71
C VAL A 69 5.22 7.11 1.77
N ALA A 70 4.08 6.70 2.31
CA ALA A 70 3.00 6.15 1.51
C ALA A 70 2.48 7.17 0.49
N ALA A 71 2.30 8.42 0.93
CA ALA A 71 1.86 9.48 0.03
C ALA A 71 2.86 9.74 -1.09
N ALA A 72 4.15 9.78 -0.75
CA ALA A 72 5.21 9.99 -1.73
C ALA A 72 5.26 8.85 -2.74
N GLU A 73 5.18 7.60 -2.27
CA GLU A 73 5.18 6.44 -3.14
C GLU A 73 3.97 6.41 -4.05
N ALA A 74 2.80 6.75 -3.52
CA ALA A 74 1.57 6.80 -4.31
C ALA A 74 1.69 7.85 -5.42
N ALA A 75 2.22 9.01 -5.09
CA ALA A 75 2.41 10.09 -6.07
C ALA A 75 3.37 9.67 -7.18
N ILE A 76 4.48 9.05 -6.81
CA ILE A 76 5.46 8.56 -7.79
C ILE A 76 4.84 7.48 -8.67
N ALA A 77 4.14 6.53 -8.07
CA ALA A 77 3.53 5.44 -8.80
C ALA A 77 2.47 5.94 -9.79
N LEU A 78 1.63 6.89 -9.35
CA LEU A 78 0.63 7.47 -10.23
C LEU A 78 1.28 8.25 -11.38
N GLY A 79 2.35 8.99 -11.10
CA GLY A 79 3.09 9.68 -12.14
C GLY A 79 3.65 8.74 -13.18
N LEU A 80 4.25 7.64 -12.73
CA LEU A 80 4.77 6.61 -13.64
C LEU A 80 3.67 5.96 -14.46
N LEU A 81 2.52 5.70 -13.84
CA LEU A 81 1.39 5.12 -14.54
C LEU A 81 0.87 6.04 -15.64
N VAL A 82 0.78 7.33 -15.36
CA VAL A 82 0.34 8.32 -16.35
C VAL A 82 1.29 8.33 -17.55
N VAL A 83 2.59 8.39 -17.27
CA VAL A 83 3.59 8.39 -18.34
C VAL A 83 3.53 7.10 -19.16
N ALA A 84 3.45 5.96 -18.49
CA ALA A 84 3.38 4.68 -19.17
C ALA A 84 2.12 4.57 -20.02
N TYR A 85 1.00 5.00 -19.50
CA TYR A 85 -0.27 4.96 -20.24
C TYR A 85 -0.21 5.83 -21.49
N LYS A 86 0.37 7.02 -21.37
CA LYS A 86 0.51 7.91 -22.53
C LYS A 86 1.37 7.33 -23.62
N ARG A 87 2.39 6.55 -23.25
CA ARG A 87 3.30 5.97 -24.24
C ARG A 87 2.77 4.71 -24.88
N THR A 88 2.15 3.84 -24.09
CA THR A 88 1.78 2.49 -24.55
C THR A 88 0.29 2.28 -24.67
N GLY A 89 -0.52 3.12 -24.06
CA GLY A 89 -1.95 2.89 -23.95
C GLY A 89 -2.33 1.74 -23.04
N SER A 90 -1.38 1.25 -22.24
CA SER A 90 -1.58 0.10 -21.36
C SER A 90 -0.78 0.28 -20.08
N ILE A 91 -1.30 -0.29 -18.98
CA ILE A 91 -0.64 -0.25 -17.67
C ILE A 91 -0.14 -1.64 -17.26
N LYS A 92 -0.03 -2.57 -18.20
CA LYS A 92 0.47 -3.91 -17.94
C LYS A 92 1.99 -3.95 -18.03
N PHE A 93 2.61 -4.82 -17.24
CA PHE A 93 4.06 -5.00 -17.27
C PHE A 93 4.58 -5.42 -18.62
N SER A 94 3.80 -6.17 -19.37
CA SER A 94 4.20 -6.56 -20.72
C SER A 94 4.46 -5.34 -21.62
N SER A 95 3.71 -4.26 -21.40
CA SER A 95 3.92 -3.01 -22.15
C SER A 95 5.25 -2.37 -21.79
N PHE A 96 5.68 -2.48 -20.56
CA PHE A 96 6.99 -1.97 -20.12
C PHE A 96 8.13 -2.76 -20.78
N ASN A 97 7.95 -4.05 -20.95
CA ASN A 97 8.95 -4.87 -21.64
C ASN A 97 9.11 -4.43 -23.09
N VAL A 98 8.02 -4.07 -23.75
CA VAL A 98 8.08 -3.55 -25.11
C VAL A 98 8.87 -2.25 -25.16
N LEU A 99 8.69 -1.38 -24.16
CA LEU A 99 9.45 -0.13 -24.10
C LEU A 99 10.95 -0.35 -23.95
N ARG A 100 11.34 -1.41 -23.27
CA ARG A 100 12.75 -1.75 -23.12
C ARG A 100 13.34 -2.39 -24.35
N GLY A 101 12.51 -3.09 -25.04
CA GLY A 101 12.92 -3.86 -26.19
C GLY A 101 13.08 -3.09 -27.45
#